data_b6ffb32fd6529c5cedb6a452e35ab192
#
_entry.id   b6ffb32fd6529c5cedb6a452e35ab192
#
_cell.length_a   1.000
_cell.length_b   1.000
_cell.length_c   1.000
_cell.angle_alpha   90.00
_cell.angle_beta   90.00
_cell.angle_gamma   90.00
#
_symmetry.space_group_name_H-M   'P 1'
#
loop_
_entity.id
_entity.type
_entity.pdbx_description
1 polymer ?
#
loop_
_entity_poly.entity_id
_entity_poly.type
_entity_poly.pdbx_seq_one_letter_code
_entity_poly.pdbx_strand_id
1 'polypeptide(L)'
;MGQIIEVKSTKLNKTVIFDLNRSVSGQEGKTFHNISEASLIPDVSGQLALKLFQETNDIETIFIQSNIVTVNFNRNLGSDISEVEETLKNFFVFYGEEE
;
A
#
# COMPACT_ATOMS: atom_id res chain seq x y z
N MET A 1 3.98 18.40 10.97
CA MET A 1 2.58 18.00 10.84
C MET A 1 2.42 17.07 9.65
N GLY A 2 1.82 15.91 9.87
CA GLY A 2 1.63 14.96 8.80
C GLY A 2 0.58 15.40 7.80
N GLN A 3 0.56 14.76 6.66
CA GLN A 3 -0.41 15.05 5.62
C GLN A 3 -1.58 14.09 5.72
N ILE A 4 -2.76 14.63 5.49
CA ILE A 4 -3.96 13.83 5.41
C ILE A 4 -4.13 13.41 3.96
N ILE A 5 -4.16 12.12 3.71
CA ILE A 5 -4.37 11.64 2.36
C ILE A 5 -5.75 11.02 2.25
N GLU A 6 -6.28 11.05 1.05
CA GLU A 6 -7.53 10.39 0.75
C GLU A 6 -7.25 9.12 0.01
N VAL A 7 -7.96 8.08 0.41
CA VAL A 7 -7.80 6.75 -0.17
C VAL A 7 -9.15 6.29 -0.67
N LYS A 8 -9.24 5.97 -1.94
CA LYS A 8 -10.42 5.36 -2.53
C LYS A 8 -10.09 3.91 -2.85
N SER A 9 -10.92 3.01 -2.38
CA SER A 9 -10.66 1.59 -2.61
C SER A 9 -11.71 0.99 -3.52
N THR A 10 -11.27 0.11 -4.41
CA THR A 10 -12.14 -0.65 -5.28
C THR A 10 -11.79 -2.12 -5.11
N LYS A 11 -12.76 -2.92 -4.75
CA LYS A 11 -12.53 -4.34 -4.51
C LYS A 11 -13.00 -5.15 -5.71
N LEU A 12 -12.11 -6.01 -6.21
CA LEU A 12 -12.42 -6.92 -7.32
C LEU A 12 -11.96 -8.32 -6.91
N ASN A 13 -12.89 -9.11 -6.37
CA ASN A 13 -12.57 -10.45 -5.89
C ASN A 13 -11.49 -10.38 -4.81
N LYS A 14 -10.31 -10.93 -5.09
CA LYS A 14 -9.21 -10.93 -4.13
C LYS A 14 -8.27 -9.77 -4.34
N THR A 15 -8.59 -8.85 -5.24
CA THR A 15 -7.73 -7.72 -5.54
C THR A 15 -8.41 -6.45 -5.07
N VAL A 16 -7.66 -5.60 -4.38
CA VAL A 16 -8.16 -4.30 -3.95
C VAL A 16 -7.24 -3.23 -4.50
N ILE A 17 -7.83 -2.27 -5.18
CA ILE A 17 -7.08 -1.17 -5.79
C ILE A 17 -7.32 0.07 -4.92
N PHE A 18 -6.23 0.65 -4.41
CA PHE A 18 -6.30 1.85 -3.60
C PHE A 18 -5.79 3.01 -4.44
N ASP A 19 -6.65 4.00 -4.61
CA ASP A 19 -6.34 5.21 -5.37
C ASP A 19 -6.07 6.32 -4.37
N LEU A 20 -4.82 6.77 -4.32
CA LEU A 20 -4.40 7.78 -3.36
C LEU A 20 -4.39 9.15 -4.03
N ASN A 21 -4.49 10.19 -3.22
CA ASN A 21 -4.44 11.54 -3.75
C ASN A 21 -3.02 12.11 -3.78
N ARG A 22 -2.03 11.23 -3.67
CA ARG A 22 -0.63 11.64 -3.82
C ARG A 22 0.15 10.49 -4.42
N SER A 23 1.24 10.84 -5.12
CA SER A 23 2.08 9.82 -5.75
C SER A 23 2.92 9.10 -4.72
N VAL A 24 3.07 7.80 -4.90
CA VAL A 24 3.89 6.95 -4.05
C VAL A 24 5.17 6.56 -4.76
N SER A 25 5.09 6.34 -6.07
CA SER A 25 6.26 5.95 -6.85
C SER A 25 6.20 6.63 -8.21
N GLY A 26 7.20 6.32 -9.05
CA GLY A 26 7.19 6.81 -10.41
C GLY A 26 6.19 6.07 -11.28
N GLN A 27 6.24 6.36 -12.56
CA GLN A 27 5.29 5.78 -13.52
C GLN A 27 5.61 4.35 -13.86
N GLU A 28 6.82 3.89 -13.56
CA GLU A 28 7.24 2.56 -13.96
C GLU A 28 6.53 1.45 -13.22
N GLY A 29 6.15 1.72 -11.98
CA GLY A 29 5.50 0.69 -11.20
C GLY A 29 6.49 -0.33 -10.65
N LYS A 30 6.13 -0.92 -9.52
CA LYS A 30 6.95 -1.95 -8.88
C LYS A 30 6.04 -2.98 -8.27
N THR A 31 6.44 -4.25 -8.41
CA THR A 31 5.69 -5.37 -7.85
C THR A 31 6.50 -6.00 -6.73
N PHE A 32 5.85 -6.24 -5.60
CA PHE A 32 6.47 -6.87 -4.44
C PHE A 32 5.73 -8.15 -4.14
N HIS A 33 6.47 -9.24 -4.03
CA HIS A 33 5.87 -10.56 -3.79
C HIS A 33 5.97 -10.98 -2.33
N ASN A 34 6.88 -10.37 -1.57
CA ASN A 34 7.06 -10.74 -0.17
C ASN A 34 7.82 -9.63 0.54
N ILE A 35 7.99 -9.83 1.85
CA ILE A 35 8.69 -8.86 2.69
C ILE A 35 10.12 -8.66 2.23
N SER A 36 10.78 -9.75 1.83
CA SER A 36 12.17 -9.65 1.41
C SER A 36 12.33 -8.72 0.22
N GLU A 37 11.44 -8.82 -0.77
CA GLU A 37 11.51 -7.95 -1.92
C GLU A 37 11.25 -6.50 -1.54
N ALA A 38 10.29 -6.28 -0.66
CA ALA A 38 9.97 -4.92 -0.22
C ALA A 38 11.14 -4.29 0.53
N SER A 39 11.84 -5.08 1.32
CA SER A 39 12.94 -4.55 2.12
C SER A 39 14.17 -4.20 1.29
N LEU A 40 14.24 -4.69 0.06
CA LEU A 40 15.36 -4.36 -0.83
C LEU A 40 15.19 -2.98 -1.48
N ILE A 41 13.98 -2.43 -1.44
CA ILE A 41 13.69 -1.15 -2.09
C ILE A 41 13.56 -0.09 -0.99
N PRO A 42 14.52 0.84 -0.88
CA PRO A 42 14.52 1.77 0.25
C PRO A 42 13.65 3.01 0.04
N ASP A 43 13.00 3.15 -1.09
CA ASP A 43 12.19 4.34 -1.32
C ASP A 43 10.80 4.19 -0.69
N VAL A 44 9.94 5.18 -0.96
CA VAL A 44 8.61 5.22 -0.35
C VAL A 44 7.80 3.99 -0.70
N SER A 45 7.86 3.57 -1.97
CA SER A 45 7.06 2.42 -2.40
C SER A 45 7.49 1.15 -1.67
N GLY A 46 8.80 0.94 -1.52
CA GLY A 46 9.29 -0.22 -0.81
C GLY A 46 8.91 -0.21 0.65
N GLN A 47 9.02 0.95 1.29
CA GLN A 47 8.67 1.07 2.70
C GLN A 47 7.18 0.87 2.91
N LEU A 48 6.35 1.39 2.01
CA LEU A 48 4.91 1.20 2.11
C LEU A 48 4.54 -0.26 1.94
N ALA A 49 5.14 -0.94 0.95
CA ALA A 49 4.87 -2.35 0.74
C ALA A 49 5.29 -3.17 1.95
N LEU A 50 6.45 -2.86 2.52
CA LEU A 50 6.92 -3.56 3.71
C LEU A 50 5.94 -3.39 4.85
N LYS A 51 5.46 -2.17 5.06
CA LYS A 51 4.50 -1.90 6.13
C LYS A 51 3.22 -2.69 5.92
N LEU A 52 2.73 -2.74 4.69
CA LEU A 52 1.50 -3.48 4.40
C LEU A 52 1.68 -4.98 4.66
N PHE A 53 2.81 -5.54 4.24
CA PHE A 53 3.06 -6.96 4.50
C PHE A 53 3.14 -7.24 5.99
N GLN A 54 3.68 -6.31 6.76
CA GLN A 54 3.84 -6.51 8.20
C GLN A 54 2.52 -6.36 8.96
N GLU A 55 1.67 -5.43 8.52
CA GLU A 55 0.45 -5.13 9.25
C GLU A 55 -0.74 -5.95 8.80
N THR A 56 -0.70 -6.52 7.62
CA THR A 56 -1.83 -7.24 7.06
C THR A 56 -1.37 -8.62 6.62
N ASN A 57 -2.07 -9.64 7.07
CA ASN A 57 -1.81 -11.02 6.65
C ASN A 57 -2.53 -11.28 5.33
N ASP A 58 -2.17 -12.40 4.70
CA ASP A 58 -2.86 -12.90 3.52
C ASP A 58 -2.66 -12.05 2.26
N ILE A 59 -1.63 -11.22 2.25
CA ILE A 59 -1.27 -10.48 1.05
C ILE A 59 -0.39 -11.36 0.17
N GLU A 60 -0.78 -11.51 -1.09
CA GLU A 60 -0.01 -12.29 -2.04
C GLU A 60 1.00 -11.43 -2.78
N THR A 61 0.54 -10.32 -3.36
CA THR A 61 1.43 -9.38 -4.04
C THR A 61 0.94 -7.96 -3.84
N ILE A 62 1.86 -7.01 -3.99
CA ILE A 62 1.54 -5.59 -3.96
C ILE A 62 2.16 -4.95 -5.19
N PHE A 63 1.37 -4.23 -5.96
CA PHE A 63 1.85 -3.49 -7.13
C PHE A 63 1.60 -2.01 -6.89
N ILE A 64 2.64 -1.20 -7.00
CA ILE A 64 2.56 0.24 -6.78
C ILE A 64 3.01 0.97 -8.02
N GLN A 65 2.16 1.82 -8.55
CA GLN A 65 2.49 2.64 -9.71
C GLN A 65 1.88 4.01 -9.52
N SER A 66 2.74 5.02 -9.49
CA SER A 66 2.30 6.41 -9.31
C SER A 66 1.48 6.54 -8.02
N ASN A 67 0.19 6.85 -8.12
CA ASN A 67 -0.67 7.01 -6.95
C ASN A 67 -1.59 5.81 -6.72
N ILE A 68 -1.35 4.72 -7.42
CA ILE A 68 -2.21 3.54 -7.35
C ILE A 68 -1.46 2.42 -6.63
N VAL A 69 -2.09 1.87 -5.61
CA VAL A 69 -1.57 0.72 -4.88
C VAL A 69 -2.55 -0.43 -5.07
N THR A 70 -2.12 -1.47 -5.76
CA THR A 70 -2.95 -2.64 -6.01
C THR A 70 -2.46 -3.78 -5.14
N VAL A 71 -3.34 -4.28 -4.28
CA VAL A 71 -2.99 -5.35 -3.35
C VAL A 71 -3.78 -6.59 -3.72
N ASN A 72 -3.06 -7.67 -4.00
CA ASN A 72 -3.67 -8.96 -4.27
C ASN A 72 -3.57 -9.81 -3.01
N PHE A 73 -4.73 -10.30 -2.56
CA PHE A 73 -4.80 -11.16 -1.39
C PHE A 73 -4.95 -12.60 -1.81
N ASN A 74 -4.54 -13.52 -0.93
CA ASN A 74 -4.71 -14.93 -1.24
C ASN A 74 -6.04 -15.48 -0.74
N ARG A 75 -6.95 -14.60 -0.27
CA ARG A 75 -8.32 -14.96 0.05
C ARG A 75 -9.19 -13.72 -0.11
N ASN A 76 -10.50 -13.94 -0.20
CA ASN A 76 -11.44 -12.84 -0.26
C ASN A 76 -11.51 -12.16 1.10
N LEU A 77 -11.32 -10.85 1.09
CA LEU A 77 -11.47 -10.06 2.30
C LEU A 77 -12.87 -9.48 2.36
N GLY A 78 -13.48 -9.55 3.52
CA GLY A 78 -14.75 -8.88 3.73
C GLY A 78 -14.54 -7.45 4.15
N SER A 79 -14.67 -7.21 5.45
CA SER A 79 -14.52 -5.86 6.00
C SER A 79 -13.09 -5.50 6.32
N ASP A 80 -12.14 -6.39 6.07
CA ASP A 80 -10.75 -6.15 6.45
C ASP A 80 -10.09 -5.06 5.63
N ILE A 81 -10.75 -4.61 4.55
CA ILE A 81 -10.20 -3.58 3.69
C ILE A 81 -9.95 -2.29 4.46
N SER A 82 -10.82 -1.97 5.42
CA SER A 82 -10.66 -0.73 6.17
C SER A 82 -9.37 -0.71 6.99
N GLU A 83 -8.90 -1.87 7.43
CA GLU A 83 -7.63 -1.91 8.14
C GLU A 83 -6.47 -1.56 7.23
N VAL A 84 -6.53 -2.04 5.98
CA VAL A 84 -5.49 -1.71 5.02
C VAL A 84 -5.52 -0.23 4.68
N GLU A 85 -6.72 0.33 4.53
CA GLU A 85 -6.85 1.76 4.29
C GLU A 85 -6.24 2.58 5.42
N GLU A 86 -6.48 2.17 6.66
CA GLU A 86 -5.92 2.88 7.79
C GLU A 86 -4.40 2.78 7.81
N THR A 87 -3.87 1.61 7.46
CA THR A 87 -2.43 1.46 7.38
C THR A 87 -1.83 2.40 6.35
N LEU A 88 -2.49 2.53 5.21
CA LEU A 88 -2.03 3.45 4.17
C LEU A 88 -2.04 4.89 4.67
N LYS A 89 -3.14 5.29 5.29
CA LYS A 89 -3.25 6.66 5.78
C LYS A 89 -2.21 6.95 6.87
N ASN A 90 -2.05 6.03 7.80
CA ASN A 90 -1.11 6.22 8.89
C ASN A 90 0.33 6.25 8.40
N PHE A 91 0.63 5.45 7.39
CA PHE A 91 1.97 5.46 6.84
C PHE A 91 2.37 6.87 6.41
N PHE A 92 1.49 7.54 5.69
CA PHE A 92 1.83 8.86 5.16
C PHE A 92 1.79 9.92 6.24
N VAL A 93 0.98 9.75 7.27
CA VAL A 93 1.00 10.68 8.40
C VAL A 93 2.39 10.69 9.03
N PHE A 94 2.93 9.51 9.32
CA PHE A 94 4.25 9.45 9.95
C PHE A 94 5.36 9.77 8.98
N TYR A 95 5.27 9.27 7.77
CA TYR A 95 6.32 9.48 6.79
C TYR A 95 6.42 10.96 6.41
N GLY A 96 5.29 11.62 6.28
CA GLY A 96 5.27 13.02 5.86
C GLY A 96 5.80 13.97 6.91
N GLU A 97 5.83 13.55 8.16
CA GLU A 97 6.32 14.43 9.23
C GLU A 97 7.82 14.59 9.22
N GLU A 98 8.51 13.79 8.44
CA GLU A 98 9.96 13.90 8.33
C GLU A 98 10.40 15.20 7.71
N GLU A 99 9.49 15.87 7.04
CA GLU A 99 9.80 17.14 6.44
C GLU A 99 10.24 18.14 7.48
#